data_a00b42a4d96bc3537e14190e953ca9d9
#
_entry.id   a00b42a4d96bc3537e14190e953ca9d9
#
_cell.length_a   1.000
_cell.length_b   1.000
_cell.length_c   1.000
_cell.angle_alpha   90.00
_cell.angle_beta   90.00
_cell.angle_gamma   90.00
#
_symmetry.space_group_name_H-M   'P 1'
#
loop_
_entity.id
_entity.type
_entity.pdbx_description
1 polymer ?
#
loop_
_entity_poly.entity_id
_entity_poly.type
_entity_poly.pdbx_seq_one_letter_code
_entity_poly.pdbx_strand_id
1 'polypeptide(L)'
;GDKVMPRTAEWESRWWSPIINAEHLQMRETAGIVDLTAFAYFDITGPSALAVVQKAALRQMDVAIGRVVYTPVLGPNGGFKSDLTIMRLGESHFRVVTGGAHGMADKKWFADLLPEDGSATIKDITSDYTTLGVWGPNARKIVQEVTSADMSNEAFKFSTCKEIDIKGVKVLASRISYVGDLGWEFYVPMADGPALWDALWESGKNHGMIPVGIGVYGTTGRLEKCYRAYGPELETEYTVVEAGMQTPKLKDADFVGKEAHVKHRSEKPAAMLCTLFVDDHTSSTGEKRYMMGNEPILTLDKQPITDSHGRRSYVTSAGSAPSLG
;
A
#
# COMPACT_ATOMS: atom_id res chain seq x y z
N GLY A 1 -16.27 -23.31 1.27
CA GLY A 1 -16.47 -24.30 2.27
C GLY A 1 -15.17 -24.75 2.91
N ASP A 2 -14.33 -25.46 2.20
CA ASP A 2 -13.14 -26.12 2.79
C ASP A 2 -12.04 -25.14 3.26
N LYS A 3 -12.08 -23.90 2.78
CA LYS A 3 -11.13 -22.87 3.19
C LYS A 3 -11.52 -22.14 4.47
N VAL A 4 -12.75 -22.29 4.92
CA VAL A 4 -13.24 -21.68 6.15
C VAL A 4 -12.95 -22.60 7.33
N MET A 5 -11.99 -22.21 8.14
CA MET A 5 -11.64 -22.94 9.35
C MET A 5 -12.55 -22.51 10.50
N PRO A 6 -13.18 -23.47 11.24
CA PRO A 6 -14.04 -23.12 12.35
C PRO A 6 -13.24 -22.50 13.49
N ARG A 7 -13.81 -21.50 14.14
CA ARG A 7 -13.27 -20.92 15.38
C ARG A 7 -13.69 -21.77 16.56
N THR A 8 -12.76 -22.11 17.43
CA THR A 8 -13.01 -23.00 18.57
C THR A 8 -12.96 -22.27 19.91
N ALA A 9 -12.45 -21.03 19.95
CA ALA A 9 -12.35 -20.22 21.15
C ALA A 9 -12.73 -18.76 20.90
N GLU A 10 -13.22 -18.06 21.93
CA GLU A 10 -13.59 -16.65 21.84
C GLU A 10 -12.42 -15.75 21.46
N TRP A 11 -11.23 -16.07 21.93
CA TRP A 11 -10.00 -15.37 21.57
C TRP A 11 -9.76 -15.39 20.05
N GLU A 12 -9.86 -16.56 19.43
CA GLU A 12 -9.72 -16.71 17.97
C GLU A 12 -10.78 -15.89 17.24
N SER A 13 -12.01 -15.82 17.77
CA SER A 13 -13.08 -15.04 17.17
C SER A 13 -12.79 -13.54 17.11
N ARG A 14 -11.93 -13.06 18.00
CA ARG A 14 -11.58 -11.64 18.10
C ARG A 14 -10.47 -11.24 17.12
N TRP A 15 -9.46 -12.09 16.93
CA TRP A 15 -8.21 -11.73 16.27
C TRP A 15 -7.93 -12.53 15.01
N TRP A 16 -8.59 -13.64 14.85
CA TRP A 16 -8.49 -14.47 13.67
C TRP A 16 -9.86 -14.68 13.04
N SER A 17 -9.96 -14.36 11.74
CA SER A 17 -11.20 -14.51 10.97
C SER A 17 -11.08 -15.64 9.95
N PRO A 18 -11.91 -16.68 10.04
CA PRO A 18 -11.97 -17.71 9.02
C PRO A 18 -12.44 -17.15 7.66
N ILE A 19 -13.22 -16.07 7.65
CA ILE A 19 -13.66 -15.39 6.44
C ILE A 19 -12.46 -14.71 5.76
N ILE A 20 -11.65 -13.94 6.50
CA ILE A 20 -10.43 -13.32 5.96
C ILE A 20 -9.49 -14.39 5.40
N ASN A 21 -9.31 -15.53 6.09
CA ASN A 21 -8.49 -16.63 5.58
C ASN A 21 -9.04 -17.18 4.27
N ALA A 22 -10.34 -17.44 4.18
CA ALA A 22 -10.99 -17.95 2.98
C ALA A 22 -10.88 -16.97 1.80
N GLU A 23 -11.12 -15.69 2.04
CA GLU A 23 -10.96 -14.62 1.04
C GLU A 23 -9.50 -14.54 0.55
N HIS A 24 -8.55 -14.55 1.49
CA HIS A 24 -7.13 -14.51 1.18
C HIS A 24 -6.69 -15.69 0.30
N LEU A 25 -7.02 -16.90 0.69
CA LEU A 25 -6.68 -18.12 -0.06
C LEU A 25 -7.32 -18.10 -1.44
N GLN A 26 -8.60 -17.70 -1.55
CA GLN A 26 -9.27 -17.64 -2.85
C GLN A 26 -8.62 -16.60 -3.76
N MET A 27 -8.25 -15.42 -3.23
CA MET A 27 -7.53 -14.42 -4.01
C MET A 27 -6.18 -14.95 -4.51
N ARG A 28 -5.39 -15.63 -3.67
CA ARG A 28 -4.10 -16.22 -4.04
C ARG A 28 -4.21 -17.32 -5.09
N GLU A 29 -5.29 -18.12 -5.03
CA GLU A 29 -5.48 -19.24 -5.94
C GLU A 29 -6.17 -18.87 -7.26
N THR A 30 -7.02 -17.85 -7.24
CA THR A 30 -7.81 -17.42 -8.40
C THR A 30 -7.78 -15.91 -8.62
N ALA A 31 -8.69 -15.18 -7.98
CA ALA A 31 -8.70 -13.72 -7.97
C ALA A 31 -9.61 -13.19 -6.84
N GLY A 32 -9.32 -11.95 -6.42
CA GLY A 32 -10.17 -11.15 -5.54
C GLY A 32 -10.43 -9.77 -6.11
N ILE A 33 -11.65 -9.25 -5.89
CA ILE A 33 -12.00 -7.86 -6.13
C ILE A 33 -12.17 -7.15 -4.79
N VAL A 34 -11.56 -5.96 -4.66
CA VAL A 34 -11.52 -5.18 -3.41
C VAL A 34 -12.04 -3.77 -3.68
N ASP A 35 -12.93 -3.28 -2.84
CA ASP A 35 -13.30 -1.87 -2.81
C ASP A 35 -12.24 -1.06 -2.04
N LEU A 36 -11.59 -0.14 -2.72
CA LEU A 36 -10.56 0.77 -2.19
C LEU A 36 -10.99 2.24 -2.23
N THR A 37 -12.28 2.50 -2.35
CA THR A 37 -12.83 3.87 -2.44
C THR A 37 -12.52 4.72 -1.21
N ALA A 38 -12.16 4.09 -0.09
CA ALA A 38 -11.75 4.79 1.14
C ALA A 38 -10.39 5.51 1.05
N PHE A 39 -9.63 5.40 -0.03
CA PHE A 39 -8.42 6.18 -0.24
C PHE A 39 -8.71 7.67 -0.44
N ALA A 40 -7.74 8.51 -0.14
CA ALA A 40 -7.77 9.91 -0.45
C ALA A 40 -6.99 10.21 -1.74
N TYR A 41 -7.50 11.10 -2.55
CA TYR A 41 -6.93 11.49 -3.83
C TYR A 41 -6.83 13.00 -3.94
N PHE A 42 -5.71 13.50 -4.43
CA PHE A 42 -5.58 14.89 -4.82
C PHE A 42 -4.65 15.04 -6.02
N ASP A 43 -5.00 15.99 -6.88
CA ASP A 43 -4.22 16.32 -8.05
C ASP A 43 -3.38 17.57 -7.79
N ILE A 44 -2.10 17.51 -8.19
CA ILE A 44 -1.18 18.64 -8.20
C ILE A 44 -0.92 18.99 -9.66
N THR A 45 -1.26 20.23 -10.03
CA THR A 45 -1.20 20.67 -11.42
C THR A 45 -0.53 22.05 -11.56
N GLY A 46 -0.01 22.33 -12.72
CA GLY A 46 0.64 23.60 -13.07
C GLY A 46 2.12 23.47 -13.39
N PRO A 47 2.74 24.52 -13.95
CA PRO A 47 4.16 24.49 -14.38
C PRO A 47 5.14 24.03 -13.30
N SER A 48 4.87 24.36 -12.04
CA SER A 48 5.73 24.00 -10.91
C SER A 48 5.31 22.69 -10.19
N ALA A 49 4.31 21.93 -10.71
CA ALA A 49 3.83 20.69 -10.08
C ALA A 49 4.94 19.66 -9.87
N LEU A 50 5.83 19.50 -10.87
CA LEU A 50 6.98 18.60 -10.73
C LEU A 50 7.90 19.01 -9.58
N ALA A 51 8.17 20.29 -9.42
CA ALA A 51 9.03 20.79 -8.33
C ALA A 51 8.41 20.48 -6.95
N VAL A 52 7.09 20.66 -6.80
CA VAL A 52 6.35 20.37 -5.57
C VAL A 52 6.44 18.87 -5.22
N VAL A 53 6.12 17.97 -6.16
CA VAL A 53 6.17 16.52 -5.89
C VAL A 53 7.62 16.03 -5.68
N GLN A 54 8.60 16.62 -6.35
CA GLN A 54 10.02 16.34 -6.11
C GLN A 54 10.45 16.74 -4.70
N LYS A 55 9.99 17.92 -4.24
CA LYS A 55 10.31 18.41 -2.89
C LYS A 55 9.66 17.57 -1.79
N ALA A 56 8.46 17.06 -2.02
CA ALA A 56 7.71 16.26 -1.05
C ALA A 56 8.21 14.82 -0.96
N ALA A 57 8.52 14.19 -2.10
CA ALA A 57 8.77 12.75 -2.20
C ALA A 57 10.24 12.38 -2.02
N LEU A 58 10.52 11.26 -1.37
CA LEU A 58 11.88 10.68 -1.32
C LEU A 58 12.35 10.17 -2.69
N ARG A 59 11.43 9.56 -3.45
CA ARG A 59 11.74 8.96 -4.75
C ARG A 59 11.79 10.01 -5.87
N GLN A 60 12.43 9.62 -6.99
CA GLN A 60 12.45 10.45 -8.20
C GLN A 60 11.04 10.59 -8.79
N MET A 61 10.58 11.84 -8.98
CA MET A 61 9.29 12.15 -9.58
C MET A 61 9.38 12.62 -11.03
N ASP A 62 10.57 13.01 -11.49
CA ASP A 62 10.81 13.25 -12.92
C ASP A 62 11.03 11.92 -13.63
N VAL A 63 9.92 11.27 -13.95
CA VAL A 63 9.79 9.96 -14.59
C VAL A 63 8.90 10.11 -15.81
N ALA A 64 8.84 9.12 -16.68
CA ALA A 64 7.96 9.16 -17.84
C ALA A 64 6.48 9.33 -17.44
N ILE A 65 5.68 10.00 -18.26
CA ILE A 65 4.22 10.06 -18.12
C ILE A 65 3.67 8.63 -18.13
N GLY A 66 2.68 8.36 -17.27
CA GLY A 66 2.14 7.04 -17.04
C GLY A 66 2.95 6.20 -16.02
N ARG A 67 4.02 6.73 -15.43
CA ARG A 67 4.71 6.05 -14.31
C ARG A 67 3.95 6.24 -13.00
N VAL A 68 3.97 5.17 -12.21
CA VAL A 68 3.43 5.10 -10.86
C VAL A 68 4.59 4.90 -9.90
N VAL A 69 4.71 5.76 -8.90
CA VAL A 69 5.83 5.73 -7.95
C VAL A 69 5.29 5.64 -6.52
N TYR A 70 5.53 4.52 -5.87
CA TYR A 70 5.37 4.43 -4.42
C TYR A 70 6.56 5.11 -3.74
N THR A 71 6.29 6.00 -2.80
CA THR A 71 7.34 6.81 -2.16
C THR A 71 7.05 7.11 -0.70
N PRO A 72 8.05 7.01 0.19
CA PRO A 72 8.03 7.70 1.46
C PRO A 72 7.98 9.22 1.28
N VAL A 73 7.31 9.88 2.22
CA VAL A 73 7.36 11.32 2.48
C VAL A 73 8.02 11.50 3.85
N LEU A 74 9.04 12.34 3.93
CA LEU A 74 9.85 12.49 5.13
C LEU A 74 9.63 13.86 5.80
N GLY A 75 9.74 13.88 7.12
CA GLY A 75 9.92 15.10 7.87
C GLY A 75 11.36 15.62 7.80
N PRO A 76 11.63 16.86 8.31
CA PRO A 76 12.97 17.43 8.32
C PRO A 76 14.01 16.57 9.06
N ASN A 77 13.58 15.78 10.03
CA ASN A 77 14.42 14.84 10.79
C ASN A 77 14.74 13.54 10.03
N GLY A 78 14.19 13.33 8.81
CA GLY A 78 14.35 12.12 8.01
C GLY A 78 13.47 10.95 8.43
N GLY A 79 12.58 11.12 9.42
CA GLY A 79 11.56 10.14 9.80
C GLY A 79 10.35 10.23 8.87
N PHE A 80 9.52 9.18 8.87
CA PHE A 80 8.34 9.12 8.00
C PHE A 80 7.26 10.12 8.44
N LYS A 81 6.70 10.83 7.46
CA LYS A 81 5.48 11.64 7.57
C LYS A 81 4.30 10.95 6.93
N SER A 82 4.56 10.16 5.89
CA SER A 82 3.60 9.35 5.16
C SER A 82 4.32 8.38 4.24
N ASP A 83 3.57 7.45 3.69
CA ASP A 83 3.90 6.69 2.49
C ASP A 83 2.71 6.71 1.54
N LEU A 84 2.96 6.93 0.27
CA LEU A 84 1.90 7.14 -0.70
C LEU A 84 2.34 6.81 -2.13
N THR A 85 1.38 6.82 -3.04
CA THR A 85 1.61 6.58 -4.45
C THR A 85 1.39 7.87 -5.24
N ILE A 86 2.33 8.20 -6.14
CA ILE A 86 2.20 9.34 -7.06
C ILE A 86 2.22 8.82 -8.49
N MET A 87 1.22 9.21 -9.27
CA MET A 87 1.10 8.93 -10.70
C MET A 87 1.44 10.18 -11.49
N ARG A 88 2.35 10.10 -12.46
CA ARG A 88 2.57 11.18 -13.42
C ARG A 88 1.60 11.05 -14.57
N LEU A 89 0.52 11.83 -14.58
CA LEU A 89 -0.53 11.78 -15.59
C LEU A 89 -0.26 12.69 -16.78
N GLY A 90 0.63 13.67 -16.62
CA GLY A 90 1.00 14.63 -17.68
C GLY A 90 2.31 15.32 -17.36
N GLU A 91 2.74 16.21 -18.24
CA GLU A 91 3.97 16.99 -17.99
C GLU A 91 3.89 17.80 -16.69
N SER A 92 2.73 18.39 -16.43
CA SER A 92 2.44 19.25 -15.27
C SER A 92 1.25 18.75 -14.46
N HIS A 93 1.00 17.42 -14.45
CA HIS A 93 -0.12 16.82 -13.74
C HIS A 93 0.32 15.55 -13.00
N PHE A 94 0.16 15.58 -11.69
CA PHE A 94 0.46 14.46 -10.80
C PHE A 94 -0.75 14.17 -9.92
N ARG A 95 -1.12 12.89 -9.81
CA ARG A 95 -2.14 12.41 -8.88
C ARG A 95 -1.49 11.71 -7.71
N VAL A 96 -1.84 12.13 -6.50
CA VAL A 96 -1.43 11.48 -5.25
C VAL A 96 -2.57 10.61 -4.76
N VAL A 97 -2.23 9.38 -4.39
CA VAL A 97 -3.13 8.40 -3.76
C VAL A 97 -2.54 8.03 -2.42
N THR A 98 -3.31 8.19 -1.35
CA THR A 98 -2.87 7.91 0.03
C THR A 98 -3.98 7.28 0.84
N GLY A 99 -3.65 6.73 2.02
CA GLY A 99 -4.63 6.17 2.94
C GLY A 99 -5.65 7.22 3.40
N GLY A 100 -6.94 6.88 3.37
CA GLY A 100 -8.01 7.84 3.68
C GLY A 100 -7.89 8.49 5.06
N ALA A 101 -7.39 7.75 6.06
CA ALA A 101 -7.14 8.28 7.40
C ALA A 101 -6.09 9.39 7.45
N HIS A 102 -5.18 9.45 6.47
CA HIS A 102 -4.05 10.39 6.41
C HIS A 102 -4.23 11.46 5.34
N GLY A 103 -5.25 11.34 4.48
CA GLY A 103 -5.43 12.17 3.29
C GLY A 103 -5.40 13.68 3.56
N MET A 104 -6.05 14.16 4.61
CA MET A 104 -6.05 15.59 4.95
C MET A 104 -4.66 16.08 5.38
N ALA A 105 -3.94 15.30 6.18
CA ALA A 105 -2.59 15.64 6.63
C ALA A 105 -1.61 15.64 5.47
N ASP A 106 -1.70 14.64 4.59
CA ASP A 106 -0.85 14.54 3.40
C ASP A 106 -1.14 15.70 2.43
N LYS A 107 -2.41 15.97 2.13
CA LYS A 107 -2.79 17.12 1.30
C LYS A 107 -2.24 18.44 1.85
N LYS A 108 -2.36 18.65 3.17
CA LYS A 108 -1.80 19.83 3.82
C LYS A 108 -0.28 19.91 3.66
N TRP A 109 0.42 18.79 3.82
CA TRP A 109 1.87 18.74 3.63
C TRP A 109 2.29 19.17 2.23
N PHE A 110 1.61 18.68 1.19
CA PHE A 110 1.86 19.11 -0.18
C PHE A 110 1.45 20.56 -0.43
N ALA A 111 0.35 21.03 0.17
CA ALA A 111 -0.12 22.41 0.07
C ALA A 111 0.90 23.41 0.64
N ASP A 112 1.59 23.03 1.72
CA ASP A 112 2.63 23.87 2.33
C ASP A 112 3.90 24.00 1.48
N LEU A 113 4.05 23.17 0.47
CA LEU A 113 5.15 23.20 -0.50
C LEU A 113 4.78 23.90 -1.81
N LEU A 114 3.55 24.37 -1.95
CA LEU A 114 3.13 25.12 -3.13
C LEU A 114 3.86 26.46 -3.21
N PRO A 115 4.29 26.88 -4.40
CA PRO A 115 4.86 28.22 -4.60
C PRO A 115 3.79 29.29 -4.44
N GLU A 116 4.17 30.43 -3.87
CA GLU A 116 3.27 31.58 -3.61
C GLU A 116 2.78 32.27 -4.90
N ASP A 117 3.49 32.08 -6.00
CA ASP A 117 3.16 32.67 -7.32
C ASP A 117 1.99 32.00 -8.04
N GLY A 118 1.41 30.95 -7.44
CA GLY A 118 0.29 30.21 -8.04
C GLY A 118 0.67 29.33 -9.24
N SER A 119 1.97 29.11 -9.49
CA SER A 119 2.45 28.28 -10.59
C SER A 119 2.20 26.77 -10.40
N ALA A 120 1.73 26.36 -9.22
CA ALA A 120 1.17 25.03 -8.95
C ALA A 120 -0.06 25.15 -8.06
N THR A 121 -1.01 24.23 -8.24
CA THR A 121 -2.23 24.14 -7.44
C THR A 121 -2.47 22.71 -6.98
N ILE A 122 -3.20 22.55 -5.88
CA ILE A 122 -3.65 21.26 -5.37
C ILE A 122 -5.18 21.23 -5.33
N LYS A 123 -5.76 20.18 -5.90
CA LYS A 123 -7.22 19.95 -5.87
C LYS A 123 -7.52 18.63 -5.19
N ASP A 124 -8.33 18.65 -4.15
CA ASP A 124 -8.91 17.45 -3.56
C ASP A 124 -9.96 16.87 -4.50
N ILE A 125 -9.83 15.61 -4.82
CA ILE A 125 -10.73 14.85 -5.70
C ILE A 125 -11.20 13.55 -5.04
N THR A 126 -11.05 13.46 -3.72
CA THR A 126 -11.38 12.24 -2.95
C THR A 126 -12.82 11.80 -3.16
N SER A 127 -13.78 12.74 -3.16
CA SER A 127 -15.18 12.41 -3.39
C SER A 127 -15.59 12.26 -4.87
N ASP A 128 -14.67 12.56 -5.79
CA ASP A 128 -14.95 12.52 -7.23
C ASP A 128 -14.74 11.11 -7.81
N TYR A 129 -13.97 10.25 -7.12
CA TYR A 129 -13.51 8.96 -7.63
C TYR A 129 -13.87 7.78 -6.71
N THR A 130 -14.09 6.63 -7.33
CA THR A 130 -14.09 5.32 -6.68
C THR A 130 -12.93 4.49 -7.20
N THR A 131 -12.45 3.54 -6.41
CA THR A 131 -11.34 2.67 -6.78
C THR A 131 -11.66 1.23 -6.47
N LEU A 132 -11.50 0.37 -7.47
CA LEU A 132 -11.59 -1.08 -7.34
C LEU A 132 -10.24 -1.70 -7.62
N GLY A 133 -9.84 -2.67 -6.79
CA GLY A 133 -8.65 -3.48 -7.01
C GLY A 133 -9.00 -4.90 -7.45
N VAL A 134 -8.30 -5.45 -8.43
CA VAL A 134 -8.44 -6.85 -8.83
C VAL A 134 -7.06 -7.50 -8.82
N TRP A 135 -6.87 -8.50 -7.99
CA TRP A 135 -5.60 -9.23 -7.85
C TRP A 135 -5.80 -10.75 -7.81
N GLY A 136 -4.78 -11.47 -8.24
CA GLY A 136 -4.70 -12.92 -8.24
C GLY A 136 -4.19 -13.47 -9.57
N PRO A 137 -3.90 -14.78 -9.66
CA PRO A 137 -3.42 -15.43 -10.89
C PRO A 137 -4.32 -15.22 -12.11
N ASN A 138 -5.65 -15.18 -11.90
CA ASN A 138 -6.63 -14.99 -12.96
C ASN A 138 -6.96 -13.51 -13.27
N ALA A 139 -6.41 -12.54 -12.52
CA ALA A 139 -6.74 -11.12 -12.68
C ALA A 139 -6.57 -10.62 -14.11
N ARG A 140 -5.46 -10.97 -14.79
CA ARG A 140 -5.24 -10.58 -16.18
C ARG A 140 -6.31 -11.14 -17.12
N LYS A 141 -6.66 -12.41 -16.98
CA LYS A 141 -7.67 -13.04 -17.80
C LYS A 141 -9.02 -12.37 -17.65
N ILE A 142 -9.42 -12.11 -16.41
CA ILE A 142 -10.66 -11.42 -16.06
C ILE A 142 -10.73 -10.03 -16.69
N VAL A 143 -9.69 -9.23 -16.52
CA VAL A 143 -9.66 -7.87 -17.06
C VAL A 143 -9.61 -7.88 -18.59
N GLN A 144 -8.83 -8.78 -19.20
CA GLN A 144 -8.73 -8.87 -20.67
C GLN A 144 -10.06 -9.22 -21.35
N GLU A 145 -10.95 -9.94 -20.69
CA GLU A 145 -12.27 -10.28 -21.24
C GLU A 145 -13.24 -9.06 -21.33
N VAL A 146 -12.96 -8.02 -20.57
CA VAL A 146 -13.84 -6.82 -20.50
C VAL A 146 -13.23 -5.57 -21.14
N THR A 147 -12.00 -5.67 -21.66
CA THR A 147 -11.33 -4.55 -22.33
C THR A 147 -10.66 -5.02 -23.63
N SER A 148 -10.62 -4.12 -24.63
CA SER A 148 -9.81 -4.33 -25.84
C SER A 148 -8.35 -3.90 -25.67
N ALA A 149 -8.00 -3.25 -24.56
CA ALA A 149 -6.62 -2.88 -24.26
C ALA A 149 -5.78 -4.12 -23.99
N ASP A 150 -4.57 -4.17 -24.54
CA ASP A 150 -3.63 -5.25 -24.24
C ASP A 150 -3.13 -5.13 -22.79
N MET A 151 -3.44 -6.16 -21.99
CA MET A 151 -3.08 -6.28 -20.58
C MET A 151 -1.84 -7.18 -20.36
N SER A 152 -1.09 -7.52 -21.41
CA SER A 152 0.16 -8.27 -21.33
C SER A 152 1.23 -7.54 -20.52
N ASN A 153 2.31 -8.24 -20.14
CA ASN A 153 3.45 -7.63 -19.45
C ASN A 153 4.17 -6.59 -20.30
N GLU A 154 4.19 -6.80 -21.59
CA GLU A 154 4.86 -5.96 -22.60
C GLU A 154 4.10 -4.64 -22.78
N ALA A 155 2.79 -4.71 -22.92
CA ALA A 155 1.92 -3.56 -23.16
C ALA A 155 1.54 -2.79 -21.90
N PHE A 156 1.51 -3.47 -20.74
CA PHE A 156 1.17 -2.85 -19.45
C PHE A 156 2.19 -3.25 -18.37
N LYS A 157 3.29 -2.54 -18.29
CA LYS A 157 4.40 -2.82 -17.36
C LYS A 157 4.00 -2.53 -15.91
N PHE A 158 4.62 -3.25 -14.97
CA PHE A 158 4.48 -2.98 -13.55
C PHE A 158 4.91 -1.54 -13.20
N SER A 159 4.23 -0.94 -12.23
CA SER A 159 4.42 0.47 -11.83
C SER A 159 4.15 1.45 -12.97
N THR A 160 3.14 1.17 -13.80
CA THR A 160 2.62 2.11 -14.79
C THR A 160 1.10 2.25 -14.69
N CYS A 161 0.57 3.37 -15.17
CA CYS A 161 -0.85 3.59 -15.33
C CYS A 161 -1.17 4.10 -16.74
N LYS A 162 -2.36 3.79 -17.23
CA LYS A 162 -2.90 4.28 -18.49
C LYS A 162 -4.42 4.25 -18.48
N GLU A 163 -5.04 5.11 -19.29
CA GLU A 163 -6.48 5.02 -19.50
C GLU A 163 -6.80 3.83 -20.40
N ILE A 164 -7.83 3.09 -20.04
CA ILE A 164 -8.41 1.99 -20.82
C ILE A 164 -9.93 2.12 -20.80
N ASP A 165 -10.59 1.43 -21.72
CA ASP A 165 -12.04 1.26 -21.70
C ASP A 165 -12.41 -0.12 -21.15
N ILE A 166 -13.30 -0.18 -20.18
CA ILE A 166 -13.89 -1.42 -19.66
C ILE A 166 -15.39 -1.36 -19.94
N LYS A 167 -15.86 -2.06 -20.95
CA LYS A 167 -17.27 -2.12 -21.35
C LYS A 167 -17.95 -0.74 -21.48
N GLY A 168 -17.23 0.24 -22.04
CA GLY A 168 -17.72 1.61 -22.23
C GLY A 168 -17.43 2.57 -21.08
N VAL A 169 -16.86 2.09 -19.98
CA VAL A 169 -16.40 2.91 -18.85
C VAL A 169 -14.94 3.28 -19.06
N LYS A 170 -14.63 4.58 -19.06
CA LYS A 170 -13.25 5.08 -19.11
C LYS A 170 -12.60 4.94 -17.73
N VAL A 171 -11.52 4.20 -17.66
CA VAL A 171 -10.86 3.82 -16.41
C VAL A 171 -9.38 4.20 -16.47
N LEU A 172 -8.88 4.91 -15.47
CA LEU A 172 -7.44 4.98 -15.22
C LEU A 172 -7.02 3.70 -14.50
N ALA A 173 -6.38 2.79 -15.21
CA ALA A 173 -5.85 1.55 -14.64
C ALA A 173 -4.40 1.73 -14.21
N SER A 174 -4.04 1.24 -13.02
CA SER A 174 -2.70 1.28 -12.45
C SER A 174 -2.23 -0.13 -12.10
N ARG A 175 -1.13 -0.57 -12.69
CA ARG A 175 -0.58 -1.90 -12.41
C ARG A 175 0.34 -1.87 -11.20
N ILE A 176 -0.28 -1.99 -10.05
CA ILE A 176 0.37 -2.07 -8.71
C ILE A 176 -0.33 -3.11 -7.85
N SER A 177 0.29 -3.49 -6.75
CA SER A 177 -0.30 -4.44 -5.82
C SER A 177 0.26 -4.25 -4.41
N TYR A 178 -0.62 -4.05 -3.43
CA TYR A 178 -0.27 -4.08 -2.01
C TYR A 178 -0.44 -5.47 -1.39
N VAL A 179 -1.06 -6.41 -2.11
CA VAL A 179 -1.16 -7.82 -1.71
C VAL A 179 -0.11 -8.71 -2.39
N GLY A 180 0.67 -8.14 -3.33
CA GLY A 180 1.79 -8.79 -4.00
C GLY A 180 1.44 -9.68 -5.17
N ASP A 181 0.15 -9.93 -5.44
CA ASP A 181 -0.30 -10.68 -6.61
C ASP A 181 -0.41 -9.81 -7.86
N LEU A 182 -0.46 -10.47 -9.01
CA LEU A 182 -0.73 -9.82 -10.29
C LEU A 182 -2.09 -9.13 -10.26
N GLY A 183 -2.15 -7.87 -10.70
CA GLY A 183 -3.41 -7.16 -10.81
C GLY A 183 -3.26 -5.66 -11.00
N TRP A 184 -4.38 -4.98 -10.84
CA TRP A 184 -4.53 -3.55 -11.09
C TRP A 184 -5.47 -2.89 -10.10
N GLU A 185 -5.23 -1.60 -9.86
CA GLU A 185 -6.21 -0.67 -9.31
C GLU A 185 -6.85 0.11 -10.45
N PHE A 186 -8.16 0.27 -10.38
CA PHE A 186 -9.00 0.92 -11.39
C PHE A 186 -9.68 2.13 -10.76
N TYR A 187 -9.36 3.31 -11.27
CA TYR A 187 -9.89 4.59 -10.79
C TYR A 187 -10.90 5.13 -11.79
N VAL A 188 -12.11 5.38 -11.34
CA VAL A 188 -13.21 5.90 -12.16
C VAL A 188 -13.96 7.01 -11.43
N PRO A 189 -14.67 7.91 -12.14
CA PRO A 189 -15.63 8.79 -11.51
C PRO A 189 -16.61 8.00 -10.65
N MET A 190 -17.01 8.56 -9.50
CA MET A 190 -17.87 7.87 -8.52
C MET A 190 -19.14 7.29 -9.16
N ALA A 191 -19.75 8.01 -10.10
CA ALA A 191 -20.97 7.57 -10.77
C ALA A 191 -20.77 6.30 -11.63
N ASP A 192 -19.55 6.03 -12.10
CA ASP A 192 -19.23 4.91 -12.97
C ASP A 192 -18.82 3.65 -12.18
N GLY A 193 -18.63 3.78 -10.86
CA GLY A 193 -18.21 2.70 -9.98
C GLY A 193 -19.07 1.44 -10.06
N PRO A 194 -20.41 1.53 -9.96
CA PRO A 194 -21.27 0.36 -10.09
C PRO A 194 -21.14 -0.35 -11.44
N ALA A 195 -21.07 0.39 -12.54
CA ALA A 195 -20.91 -0.19 -13.88
C ALA A 195 -19.57 -0.90 -14.04
N LEU A 196 -18.50 -0.34 -13.49
CA LEU A 196 -17.18 -0.98 -13.46
C LEU A 196 -17.20 -2.26 -12.62
N TRP A 197 -17.82 -2.19 -11.42
CA TRP A 197 -17.97 -3.37 -10.56
C TRP A 197 -18.69 -4.50 -11.29
N ASP A 198 -19.83 -4.22 -11.88
CA ASP A 198 -20.63 -5.21 -12.59
C ASP A 198 -19.86 -5.83 -13.76
N ALA A 199 -19.17 -5.01 -14.56
CA ALA A 199 -18.36 -5.50 -15.67
C ALA A 199 -17.25 -6.47 -15.21
N LEU A 200 -16.52 -6.10 -14.16
CA LEU A 200 -15.44 -6.94 -13.60
C LEU A 200 -16.01 -8.19 -12.92
N TRP A 201 -17.12 -8.05 -12.19
CA TRP A 201 -17.77 -9.16 -11.50
C TRP A 201 -18.33 -10.22 -12.46
N GLU A 202 -19.03 -9.78 -13.52
CA GLU A 202 -19.61 -10.70 -14.52
C GLU A 202 -18.55 -11.56 -15.23
N SER A 203 -17.37 -11.00 -15.51
CA SER A 203 -16.24 -11.79 -16.00
C SER A 203 -15.63 -12.63 -14.88
N GLY A 204 -15.34 -12.01 -13.74
CA GLY A 204 -14.54 -12.61 -12.68
C GLY A 204 -15.20 -13.81 -11.99
N LYS A 205 -16.53 -13.80 -11.80
CA LYS A 205 -17.26 -14.92 -11.17
C LYS A 205 -17.05 -16.26 -11.88
N ASN A 206 -16.83 -16.25 -13.21
CA ASN A 206 -16.58 -17.43 -14.01
C ASN A 206 -15.13 -17.95 -13.87
N HIS A 207 -14.26 -17.16 -13.25
CA HIS A 207 -12.85 -17.46 -13.03
C HIS A 207 -12.49 -17.61 -11.54
N GLY A 208 -13.52 -17.80 -10.69
CA GLY A 208 -13.35 -18.01 -9.25
C GLY A 208 -13.07 -16.73 -8.46
N MET A 209 -13.27 -15.54 -9.05
CA MET A 209 -13.12 -14.28 -8.33
C MET A 209 -14.20 -14.14 -7.26
N ILE A 210 -13.81 -13.63 -6.10
CA ILE A 210 -14.72 -13.29 -5.01
C ILE A 210 -14.50 -11.85 -4.55
N PRO A 211 -15.48 -11.21 -3.91
CA PRO A 211 -15.25 -10.00 -3.13
C PRO A 211 -14.28 -10.30 -1.97
N VAL A 212 -13.35 -9.40 -1.76
CA VAL A 212 -12.32 -9.51 -0.72
C VAL A 212 -12.29 -8.25 0.11
N GLY A 213 -12.30 -8.42 1.42
CA GLY A 213 -12.34 -7.30 2.36
C GLY A 213 -10.98 -6.66 2.65
N ILE A 214 -11.05 -5.50 3.29
CA ILE A 214 -9.86 -4.72 3.69
C ILE A 214 -8.94 -5.49 4.65
N GLY A 215 -9.45 -6.49 5.38
CA GLY A 215 -8.65 -7.35 6.25
C GLY A 215 -7.61 -8.18 5.48
N VAL A 216 -7.91 -8.58 4.24
CA VAL A 216 -6.92 -9.20 3.37
C VAL A 216 -5.95 -8.14 2.83
N TYR A 217 -6.49 -7.05 2.28
CA TYR A 217 -5.66 -6.00 1.67
C TYR A 217 -4.68 -5.37 2.67
N GLY A 218 -5.17 -4.89 3.79
CA GLY A 218 -4.40 -4.13 4.78
C GLY A 218 -3.70 -4.99 5.84
N THR A 219 -4.04 -6.27 5.97
CA THR A 219 -3.46 -7.14 7.00
C THR A 219 -2.82 -8.38 6.41
N THR A 220 -3.54 -9.45 6.15
CA THR A 220 -2.92 -10.74 5.81
C THR A 220 -2.19 -10.71 4.47
N GLY A 221 -2.76 -10.08 3.46
CA GLY A 221 -2.17 -10.01 2.11
C GLY A 221 -0.86 -9.24 2.08
N ARG A 222 -0.82 -8.04 2.67
CA ARG A 222 0.41 -7.22 2.70
C ARG A 222 1.47 -7.82 3.62
N LEU A 223 1.07 -8.43 4.76
CA LEU A 223 2.01 -9.04 5.71
C LEU A 223 2.75 -10.22 5.14
N GLU A 224 2.08 -11.12 4.40
CA GLU A 224 2.74 -12.23 3.70
C GLU A 224 3.81 -11.78 2.70
N LYS A 225 3.73 -10.55 2.20
CA LYS A 225 4.72 -9.93 1.32
C LYS A 225 5.72 -9.06 2.06
N CYS A 226 5.66 -9.02 3.38
CA CYS A 226 6.50 -8.16 4.22
C CYS A 226 6.34 -6.68 3.85
N TYR A 227 5.19 -6.26 3.34
CA TYR A 227 4.92 -4.85 3.03
C TYR A 227 4.56 -4.08 4.30
N ARG A 228 5.06 -2.84 4.38
CA ARG A 228 4.90 -1.94 5.52
C ARG A 228 3.61 -1.17 5.39
N ALA A 229 3.09 -0.72 6.53
CA ALA A 229 2.00 0.25 6.61
C ALA A 229 2.44 1.47 7.42
N TYR A 230 2.01 2.66 7.00
CA TYR A 230 2.20 3.87 7.79
C TYR A 230 1.33 3.80 9.06
N GLY A 231 1.95 4.15 10.17
CA GLY A 231 1.43 3.98 11.52
C GLY A 231 2.10 2.80 12.24
N PRO A 232 1.84 1.55 11.87
CA PRO A 232 2.49 0.42 12.56
C PRO A 232 4.01 0.33 12.32
N GLU A 233 4.47 0.36 11.06
CA GLU A 233 5.87 0.15 10.69
C GLU A 233 6.60 1.43 10.33
N LEU A 234 5.88 2.40 9.77
CA LEU A 234 6.45 3.64 9.25
C LEU A 234 5.95 4.81 10.09
N GLU A 235 6.79 5.29 10.99
CA GLU A 235 6.51 6.39 11.88
C GLU A 235 7.63 7.43 11.89
N THR A 236 7.36 8.60 12.48
CA THR A 236 8.29 9.74 12.52
C THR A 236 9.59 9.43 13.29
N GLU A 237 9.58 8.47 14.20
CA GLU A 237 10.77 8.07 14.99
C GLU A 237 11.67 7.06 14.28
N TYR A 238 11.21 6.45 13.19
CA TYR A 238 11.99 5.49 12.41
C TYR A 238 12.48 6.08 11.10
N THR A 239 13.66 5.64 10.71
CA THR A 239 14.32 6.07 9.48
C THR A 239 14.01 5.12 8.32
N VAL A 240 14.17 5.63 7.10
CA VAL A 240 14.04 4.80 5.88
C VAL A 240 15.03 3.61 5.87
N VAL A 241 16.19 3.78 6.51
CA VAL A 241 17.21 2.72 6.65
C VAL A 241 16.71 1.63 7.59
N GLU A 242 16.22 2.02 8.77
CA GLU A 242 15.67 1.09 9.76
C GLU A 242 14.46 0.32 9.23
N ALA A 243 13.63 0.97 8.42
CA ALA A 243 12.50 0.32 7.76
C ALA A 243 12.89 -0.59 6.58
N GLY A 244 14.18 -0.64 6.20
CA GLY A 244 14.65 -1.42 5.06
C GLY A 244 14.09 -0.93 3.71
N MET A 245 13.79 0.38 3.58
CA MET A 245 13.18 0.97 2.38
C MET A 245 14.14 1.86 1.58
N GLN A 246 15.40 1.88 1.92
CA GLN A 246 16.40 2.63 1.16
C GLN A 246 16.60 2.09 -0.25
N THR A 247 16.89 2.97 -1.20
CA THR A 247 17.30 2.59 -2.56
C THR A 247 18.81 2.65 -2.69
N PRO A 248 19.42 1.90 -3.63
CA PRO A 248 20.86 1.98 -3.90
C PRO A 248 21.34 3.40 -4.22
N LYS A 249 20.53 4.13 -5.02
CA LYS A 249 20.84 5.52 -5.40
C LYS A 249 19.80 6.48 -4.81
N LEU A 250 20.29 7.59 -4.28
CA LEU A 250 19.46 8.74 -3.90
C LEU A 250 19.30 9.63 -5.13
N LYS A 251 18.17 10.29 -5.27
CA LYS A 251 17.98 11.28 -6.34
C LYS A 251 18.82 12.55 -6.07
N ASP A 252 19.25 13.21 -7.14
CA ASP A 252 20.02 14.46 -7.02
C ASP A 252 19.17 15.64 -6.58
N ALA A 253 17.91 15.70 -7.03
CA ALA A 253 16.96 16.74 -6.66
C ALA A 253 16.79 16.81 -5.14
N ASP A 254 16.57 18.04 -4.65
CA ASP A 254 16.32 18.30 -3.23
C ASP A 254 14.93 17.81 -2.80
N PHE A 255 14.80 17.44 -1.52
CA PHE A 255 13.54 17.05 -0.89
C PHE A 255 13.60 17.27 0.63
N VAL A 256 12.44 17.37 1.26
CA VAL A 256 12.36 17.53 2.72
C VAL A 256 12.98 16.34 3.42
N GLY A 257 13.88 16.60 4.37
CA GLY A 257 14.59 15.57 5.14
C GLY A 257 15.81 14.96 4.43
N LYS A 258 16.25 15.51 3.28
CA LYS A 258 17.39 14.98 2.52
C LYS A 258 18.66 14.91 3.32
N GLU A 259 19.03 15.99 4.03
CA GLU A 259 20.25 16.05 4.84
C GLU A 259 20.25 14.96 5.92
N ALA A 260 19.17 14.88 6.69
CA ALA A 260 19.01 13.86 7.72
C ALA A 260 19.04 12.43 7.13
N HIS A 261 18.35 12.22 6.00
CA HIS A 261 18.36 10.91 5.34
C HIS A 261 19.76 10.51 4.83
N VAL A 262 20.53 11.45 4.26
CA VAL A 262 21.93 11.20 3.85
C VAL A 262 22.77 10.78 5.05
N LYS A 263 22.62 11.48 6.19
CA LYS A 263 23.28 11.13 7.44
C LYS A 263 22.93 9.71 7.89
N HIS A 264 21.62 9.38 7.95
CA HIS A 264 21.15 8.04 8.33
C HIS A 264 21.71 6.93 7.44
N ARG A 265 21.91 7.20 6.14
CA ARG A 265 22.50 6.24 5.20
C ARG A 265 23.98 5.96 5.46
N SER A 266 24.70 6.87 6.08
CA SER A 266 26.12 6.75 6.40
C SER A 266 26.39 6.11 7.76
N GLU A 267 25.38 6.00 8.59
CA GLU A 267 25.46 5.49 9.96
C GLU A 267 24.93 4.06 10.06
N LYS A 268 25.37 3.35 11.09
CA LYS A 268 24.77 2.05 11.44
C LYS A 268 23.38 2.31 12.03
N PRO A 269 22.31 1.68 11.51
CA PRO A 269 20.98 1.86 12.08
C PRO A 269 20.92 1.34 13.52
N ALA A 270 20.16 2.03 14.37
CA ALA A 270 19.98 1.63 15.76
C ALA A 270 19.05 0.42 15.91
N ALA A 271 18.12 0.26 14.97
CA ALA A 271 17.19 -0.86 14.90
C ALA A 271 16.98 -1.28 13.44
N MET A 272 16.34 -2.41 13.22
CA MET A 272 15.89 -2.86 11.89
C MET A 272 14.52 -3.52 12.01
N LEU A 273 13.65 -3.19 11.06
CA LEU A 273 12.39 -3.89 10.88
C LEU A 273 12.66 -5.30 10.34
N CYS A 274 12.16 -6.30 11.05
CA CYS A 274 12.30 -7.71 10.68
C CYS A 274 10.93 -8.37 10.59
N THR A 275 10.79 -9.33 9.67
CA THR A 275 9.64 -10.23 9.64
C THR A 275 9.96 -11.46 10.48
N LEU A 276 9.08 -11.79 11.42
CA LEU A 276 9.20 -12.94 12.28
C LEU A 276 8.08 -13.93 11.96
N PHE A 277 8.41 -15.21 11.99
CA PHE A 277 7.45 -16.31 11.98
C PHE A 277 7.39 -16.91 13.38
N VAL A 278 6.18 -17.18 13.86
CA VAL A 278 5.95 -17.82 15.15
C VAL A 278 5.73 -19.31 14.89
N ASP A 279 6.73 -20.13 15.23
CA ASP A 279 6.68 -21.58 15.02
C ASP A 279 5.68 -22.25 15.94
N ASP A 280 5.62 -21.81 17.22
CA ASP A 280 4.67 -22.28 18.20
C ASP A 280 3.97 -21.10 18.88
N HIS A 281 2.69 -20.96 18.62
CA HIS A 281 1.83 -19.94 19.19
C HIS A 281 1.06 -20.44 20.43
N THR A 282 1.46 -21.56 21.01
CA THR A 282 0.90 -22.08 22.26
C THR A 282 1.45 -21.32 23.45
N SER A 283 0.57 -20.77 24.27
CA SER A 283 0.95 -20.08 25.51
C SER A 283 1.45 -21.04 26.56
N SER A 284 2.07 -20.50 27.61
CA SER A 284 2.48 -21.29 28.81
C SER A 284 1.32 -21.99 29.52
N THR A 285 0.07 -21.62 29.24
CA THR A 285 -1.15 -22.26 29.75
C THR A 285 -1.68 -23.36 28.80
N GLY A 286 -1.00 -23.65 27.70
CA GLY A 286 -1.40 -24.65 26.73
C GLY A 286 -2.46 -24.19 25.73
N GLU A 287 -2.84 -22.92 25.75
CA GLU A 287 -3.83 -22.35 24.84
C GLU A 287 -3.15 -21.65 23.66
N LYS A 288 -3.76 -21.75 22.47
CA LYS A 288 -3.31 -20.97 21.32
C LYS A 288 -3.48 -19.47 21.55
N ARG A 289 -2.48 -18.71 21.19
CA ARG A 289 -2.47 -17.25 21.23
C ARG A 289 -1.98 -16.67 19.91
N TYR A 290 -2.68 -15.70 19.40
CA TYR A 290 -2.32 -14.99 18.17
C TYR A 290 -1.74 -13.63 18.53
N MET A 291 -0.67 -13.25 17.82
CA MET A 291 -0.10 -11.91 17.92
C MET A 291 -1.06 -10.88 17.34
N MET A 292 -1.10 -9.71 17.96
CA MET A 292 -2.03 -8.63 17.59
C MET A 292 -1.31 -7.37 17.10
N GLY A 293 -0.03 -7.25 17.43
CA GLY A 293 0.72 -6.01 17.40
C GLY A 293 0.88 -5.42 18.81
N ASN A 294 1.95 -4.65 18.98
CA ASN A 294 2.36 -4.02 20.23
C ASN A 294 2.87 -4.98 21.32
N GLU A 295 2.99 -6.26 21.07
CA GLU A 295 3.64 -7.17 22.02
C GLU A 295 5.14 -6.86 22.13
N PRO A 296 5.69 -6.82 23.37
CA PRO A 296 7.12 -6.62 23.56
C PRO A 296 7.93 -7.82 23.06
N ILE A 297 9.04 -7.55 22.40
CA ILE A 297 10.02 -8.58 22.04
C ILE A 297 11.10 -8.62 23.14
N LEU A 298 11.29 -9.79 23.68
CA LEU A 298 12.20 -10.02 24.81
C LEU A 298 13.35 -10.96 24.41
N THR A 299 14.45 -10.87 25.13
CA THR A 299 15.53 -11.86 25.09
C THR A 299 15.06 -13.19 25.74
N LEU A 300 15.84 -14.25 25.57
CA LEU A 300 15.52 -15.56 26.18
C LEU A 300 15.44 -15.53 27.71
N ASP A 301 16.19 -14.62 28.35
CA ASP A 301 16.13 -14.36 29.81
C ASP A 301 15.06 -13.32 30.18
N LYS A 302 14.11 -13.06 29.27
CA LYS A 302 12.94 -12.20 29.46
C LYS A 302 13.26 -10.73 29.73
N GLN A 303 14.39 -10.24 29.24
CA GLN A 303 14.72 -8.82 29.31
C GLN A 303 14.23 -8.08 28.06
N PRO A 304 13.76 -6.83 28.18
CA PRO A 304 13.40 -6.00 27.04
C PRO A 304 14.61 -5.78 26.12
N ILE A 305 14.42 -5.97 24.82
CA ILE A 305 15.40 -5.59 23.82
C ILE A 305 15.23 -4.08 23.58
N THR A 306 16.30 -3.32 23.78
CA THR A 306 16.32 -1.86 23.65
C THR A 306 17.46 -1.45 22.74
N ASP A 307 17.19 -0.55 21.81
CA ASP A 307 18.20 0.00 20.90
C ASP A 307 19.05 1.12 21.55
N SER A 308 20.01 1.65 20.79
CA SER A 308 20.89 2.72 21.26
C SER A 308 20.20 4.06 21.51
N HIS A 309 18.97 4.24 21.05
CA HIS A 309 18.13 5.42 21.30
C HIS A 309 17.15 5.22 22.45
N GLY A 310 17.20 4.07 23.13
CA GLY A 310 16.31 3.73 24.24
C GLY A 310 14.93 3.25 23.79
N ARG A 311 14.69 3.00 22.51
CA ARG A 311 13.44 2.47 21.98
C ARG A 311 13.37 0.96 22.24
N ARG A 312 12.25 0.48 22.75
CA ARG A 312 12.03 -0.95 22.99
C ARG A 312 11.55 -1.63 21.71
N SER A 313 12.04 -2.85 21.49
CA SER A 313 11.57 -3.70 20.39
C SER A 313 10.17 -4.24 20.69
N TYR A 314 9.29 -4.18 19.69
CA TYR A 314 7.92 -4.66 19.79
C TYR A 314 7.42 -5.15 18.42
N VAL A 315 6.31 -5.90 18.44
CA VAL A 315 5.61 -6.34 17.23
C VAL A 315 4.82 -5.18 16.67
N THR A 316 5.17 -4.69 15.49
CA THR A 316 4.50 -3.56 14.85
C THR A 316 3.17 -3.95 14.23
N SER A 317 3.14 -5.07 13.51
CA SER A 317 1.93 -5.68 12.96
C SER A 317 2.00 -7.19 13.06
N ALA A 318 0.86 -7.83 13.21
CA ALA A 318 0.76 -9.27 13.22
C ALA A 318 -0.50 -9.75 12.49
N GLY A 319 -0.47 -10.97 12.00
CA GLY A 319 -1.59 -11.59 11.33
C GLY A 319 -1.28 -13.03 10.95
N SER A 320 -2.31 -13.78 10.60
CA SER A 320 -2.14 -15.11 10.01
C SER A 320 -1.54 -14.99 8.60
N ALA A 321 -0.83 -16.03 8.20
CA ALA A 321 -0.27 -16.18 6.85
C ALA A 321 -0.96 -17.38 6.15
N PRO A 322 -2.20 -17.24 5.68
CA PRO A 322 -3.03 -18.35 5.24
C PRO A 322 -2.45 -19.15 4.08
N SER A 323 -1.66 -18.51 3.19
CA SER A 323 -1.04 -19.20 2.05
C SER A 323 0.31 -19.83 2.37
N LEU A 324 0.86 -19.56 3.55
CA LEU A 324 2.13 -20.12 3.99
C LEU A 324 1.94 -21.29 4.98
N GLY A 325 0.75 -21.48 5.50
CA GLY A 325 0.38 -22.54 6.47
C GLY A 325 0.42 -22.02 7.88
#